data_98475fe454ddd43e4a2e72a2861ea942
#
_entry.id   98475fe454ddd43e4a2e72a2861ea942
#
_cell.length_a   1.000
_cell.length_b   1.000
_cell.length_c   1.000
_cell.angle_alpha   90.00
_cell.angle_beta   90.00
_cell.angle_gamma   90.00
#
_symmetry.space_group_name_H-M   'P 1'
#
loop_
_entity.id
_entity.type
_entity.pdbx_description
1 polymer ?
#
loop_
_entity_poly.entity_id
_entity_poly.type
_entity_poly.pdbx_seq_one_letter_code
_entity_poly.pdbx_strand_id
1 'polypeptide(L)'
;NLADRSELFSGFSSNAIISIIAVMIIGAGLDKTGLMSKVAALILKRGGTTEGRIIPIVSGTVGVISSFMQNVGAAALFLPVISRISARTEIPMSRLAMPMGFCAILGGTITMVGSSPLILLNDLLISANSTLPADQQMQPFGLFSVTPVGLMLVSTGVLYFMLLGRWILPDQRGRGADAGAARSMQTFVESTYGLRADLFEVRVPEGSILIGQSLADIMVAHHIYILGTSYKGHKVIAPMADTLIEAPARLAILGLRRVLEDEFAEPYGLEILPALGVFADDFAATESGVAEVVIPPGSTVIGQTPIELRLRQTHGLSILAIHRGEETMSHVETENHVATHIGEVSLQAGDTMVVHVQWERLMRVKADQNFVVVTSDFPQDELRPHKVNWALGFFFMTLGLILFTDLLLSLALLAGAVGMILSRVISVDEAYDAVSWSTVFLLASLIPLGHAVQNTGTAMWIAEQILFLLDGWPLWSLQAGLAILATVFTLVMSNVGATVLLVPLAISIAISAGGDPAIFALTVAISTSNSFLIPTHQVNALIMGPAGYRVVDFVRSGGIMTLLFLVVSMIGLTLFF
;
A
#
# COMPACT_ATOMS: atom_id res chain seq x y z
N ASN A 1 33.46 -14.41 24.12
CA ASN A 1 33.22 -13.18 23.36
C ASN A 1 32.86 -13.58 21.94
N LEU A 2 31.59 -13.46 21.54
CA LEU A 2 31.09 -13.82 20.21
C LEU A 2 31.35 -12.71 19.17
N ALA A 3 31.58 -11.48 19.63
CA ALA A 3 31.95 -10.33 18.82
C ALA A 3 32.77 -9.32 19.67
N ASP A 4 33.57 -8.50 19.02
CA ASP A 4 34.29 -7.41 19.68
C ASP A 4 33.27 -6.32 20.08
N ARG A 5 33.55 -5.61 21.18
CA ARG A 5 32.69 -4.53 21.68
C ARG A 5 32.51 -3.41 20.66
N SER A 6 33.50 -3.16 19.81
CA SER A 6 33.47 -2.20 18.70
C SER A 6 32.53 -2.61 17.58
N GLU A 7 32.26 -3.91 17.42
CA GLU A 7 31.44 -4.47 16.35
C GLU A 7 29.94 -4.51 16.72
N LEU A 8 29.59 -4.45 18.02
CA LEU A 8 28.19 -4.55 18.48
C LEU A 8 27.26 -3.48 17.88
N PHE A 9 27.78 -2.30 17.60
CA PHE A 9 27.04 -1.18 17.02
C PHE A 9 27.42 -0.86 15.59
N SER A 10 28.31 -1.64 14.96
CA SER A 10 28.76 -1.41 13.59
C SER A 10 27.61 -1.44 12.58
N GLY A 11 26.56 -2.22 12.86
CA GLY A 11 25.37 -2.26 12.05
C GLY A 11 24.73 -0.89 11.83
N PHE A 12 24.68 -0.03 12.85
CA PHE A 12 24.06 1.31 12.73
C PHE A 12 24.81 2.27 11.80
N SER A 13 26.09 2.03 11.57
CA SER A 13 26.94 2.82 10.66
C SER A 13 27.16 2.12 9.31
N SER A 14 26.46 1.01 9.02
CA SER A 14 26.65 0.27 7.77
C SER A 14 26.11 1.05 6.57
N ASN A 15 26.78 0.88 5.43
CA ASN A 15 26.34 1.47 4.16
C ASN A 15 24.94 1.01 3.75
N ALA A 16 24.58 -0.24 4.07
CA ALA A 16 23.25 -0.78 3.78
C ALA A 16 22.17 -0.01 4.51
N ILE A 17 22.32 0.26 5.80
CA ILE A 17 21.32 0.98 6.60
C ILE A 17 21.15 2.41 6.10
N ILE A 18 22.24 3.12 5.84
CA ILE A 18 22.21 4.48 5.29
C ILE A 18 21.51 4.47 3.92
N SER A 19 21.81 3.49 3.07
CA SER A 19 21.17 3.32 1.76
C SER A 19 19.66 3.08 1.88
N ILE A 20 19.23 2.21 2.80
CA ILE A 20 17.81 1.90 3.02
C ILE A 20 17.05 3.14 3.50
N ILE A 21 17.58 3.88 4.47
CA ILE A 21 17.00 5.15 4.95
C ILE A 21 16.86 6.12 3.77
N ALA A 22 17.91 6.32 2.99
CA ALA A 22 17.90 7.26 1.86
C ALA A 22 16.91 6.84 0.77
N VAL A 23 16.82 5.55 0.42
CA VAL A 23 15.84 5.03 -0.57
C VAL A 23 14.40 5.23 -0.08
N MET A 24 14.12 5.02 1.21
CA MET A 24 12.80 5.26 1.78
C MET A 24 12.40 6.75 1.65
N ILE A 25 13.32 7.67 1.96
CA ILE A 25 13.10 9.12 1.85
C ILE A 25 12.90 9.54 0.37
N ILE A 26 13.73 9.03 -0.54
CA ILE A 26 13.59 9.31 -1.99
C ILE A 26 12.24 8.80 -2.50
N GLY A 27 11.86 7.58 -2.13
CA GLY A 27 10.58 6.98 -2.50
C GLY A 27 9.40 7.82 -2.02
N ALA A 28 9.39 8.23 -0.75
CA ALA A 28 8.37 9.10 -0.18
C ALA A 28 8.35 10.48 -0.84
N GLY A 29 9.51 11.05 -1.16
CA GLY A 29 9.60 12.32 -1.89
C GLY A 29 8.98 12.26 -3.29
N LEU A 30 9.19 11.18 -4.03
CA LEU A 30 8.55 10.95 -5.32
C LEU A 30 7.03 10.81 -5.18
N ASP A 31 6.56 10.12 -4.14
CA ASP A 31 5.14 9.91 -3.85
C ASP A 31 4.43 11.23 -3.52
N LYS A 32 4.98 12.03 -2.60
CA LYS A 32 4.45 13.34 -2.22
C LYS A 32 4.30 14.33 -3.38
N THR A 33 5.00 14.11 -4.50
CA THR A 33 4.80 14.93 -5.71
C THR A 33 3.60 14.54 -6.56
N GLY A 34 2.92 13.43 -6.24
CA GLY A 34 1.83 12.88 -7.04
C GLY A 34 2.28 12.35 -8.41
N LEU A 35 3.59 12.19 -8.62
CA LEU A 35 4.15 11.63 -9.86
C LEU A 35 3.54 10.25 -10.15
N MET A 36 3.44 9.43 -9.11
CA MET A 36 2.92 8.08 -9.22
C MET A 36 1.43 8.06 -9.58
N SER A 37 0.64 8.97 -9.03
CA SER A 37 -0.77 9.14 -9.41
C SER A 37 -0.92 9.51 -10.91
N LYS A 38 -0.01 10.32 -11.46
CA LYS A 38 0.02 10.65 -12.89
C LYS A 38 0.40 9.44 -13.74
N VAL A 39 1.37 8.64 -13.29
CA VAL A 39 1.75 7.37 -13.95
C VAL A 39 0.55 6.42 -13.94
N ALA A 40 -0.12 6.27 -12.82
CA ALA A 40 -1.32 5.46 -12.69
C ALA A 40 -2.46 5.93 -13.63
N ALA A 41 -2.73 7.23 -13.70
CA ALA A 41 -3.72 7.79 -14.62
C ALA A 41 -3.37 7.54 -16.10
N LEU A 42 -2.09 7.61 -16.46
CA LEU A 42 -1.61 7.30 -17.81
C LEU A 42 -1.85 5.82 -18.17
N ILE A 43 -1.61 4.93 -17.20
CA ILE A 43 -1.87 3.48 -17.33
C ILE A 43 -3.35 3.22 -17.59
N LEU A 44 -4.23 3.81 -16.78
CA LEU A 44 -5.68 3.71 -16.94
C LEU A 44 -6.14 4.17 -18.31
N LYS A 45 -5.60 5.27 -18.81
CA LYS A 45 -5.94 5.81 -20.13
C LYS A 45 -5.56 4.87 -21.27
N ARG A 46 -4.49 4.07 -21.12
CA ARG A 46 -4.00 3.12 -22.15
C ARG A 46 -4.45 1.69 -21.92
N GLY A 47 -4.80 1.30 -20.71
CA GLY A 47 -5.10 -0.08 -20.32
C GLY A 47 -6.43 -0.64 -20.85
N GLY A 48 -7.37 0.24 -21.21
CA GLY A 48 -8.73 -0.20 -21.58
C GLY A 48 -9.51 -0.77 -20.39
N THR A 49 -10.54 -1.59 -20.67
CA THR A 49 -11.46 -2.13 -19.65
C THR A 49 -11.37 -3.65 -19.48
N THR A 50 -10.43 -4.33 -20.15
CA THR A 50 -10.35 -5.79 -20.12
C THR A 50 -9.28 -6.29 -19.14
N GLU A 51 -9.62 -7.32 -18.36
CA GLU A 51 -8.73 -7.97 -17.40
C GLU A 51 -7.35 -8.34 -17.99
N GLY A 52 -7.36 -8.95 -19.19
CA GLY A 52 -6.14 -9.38 -19.90
C GLY A 52 -5.18 -8.24 -20.30
N ARG A 53 -5.62 -6.98 -20.30
CA ARG A 53 -4.77 -5.81 -20.56
C ARG A 53 -4.40 -5.06 -19.28
N ILE A 54 -5.33 -4.99 -18.33
CA ILE A 54 -5.13 -4.25 -17.08
C ILE A 54 -4.10 -4.96 -16.19
N ILE A 55 -4.20 -6.29 -16.02
CA ILE A 55 -3.27 -7.05 -15.18
C ILE A 55 -1.82 -6.85 -15.60
N PRO A 56 -1.41 -7.07 -16.87
CA PRO A 56 0.00 -6.90 -17.25
C PRO A 56 0.48 -5.46 -17.15
N ILE A 57 -0.37 -4.47 -17.44
CA ILE A 57 0.02 -3.07 -17.36
C ILE A 57 0.23 -2.65 -15.90
N VAL A 58 -0.72 -2.95 -15.02
CA VAL A 58 -0.61 -2.63 -13.59
C VAL A 58 0.58 -3.37 -12.98
N SER A 59 0.66 -4.68 -13.17
CA SER A 59 1.72 -5.53 -12.61
C SER A 59 3.11 -5.14 -13.11
N GLY A 60 3.25 -4.90 -14.42
CA GLY A 60 4.52 -4.46 -15.01
C GLY A 60 4.96 -3.09 -14.50
N THR A 61 4.01 -2.13 -14.39
CA THR A 61 4.34 -0.79 -13.90
C THR A 61 4.73 -0.82 -12.43
N VAL A 62 3.99 -1.55 -11.59
CA VAL A 62 4.35 -1.71 -10.17
C VAL A 62 5.71 -2.37 -10.03
N GLY A 63 6.02 -3.40 -10.84
CA GLY A 63 7.34 -4.05 -10.86
C GLY A 63 8.46 -3.06 -11.18
N VAL A 64 8.29 -2.21 -12.19
CA VAL A 64 9.28 -1.18 -12.55
C VAL A 64 9.44 -0.14 -11.44
N ILE A 65 8.35 0.31 -10.84
CA ILE A 65 8.39 1.30 -9.76
C ILE A 65 9.07 0.69 -8.51
N SER A 66 8.73 -0.56 -8.18
CA SER A 66 9.31 -1.28 -7.05
C SER A 66 10.81 -1.56 -7.21
N SER A 67 11.36 -1.43 -8.42
CA SER A 67 12.81 -1.58 -8.62
C SER A 67 13.65 -0.44 -8.02
N PHE A 68 13.03 0.71 -7.75
CA PHE A 68 13.71 1.90 -7.20
C PHE A 68 13.12 2.38 -5.88
N MET A 69 12.09 1.71 -5.37
CA MET A 69 11.50 2.01 -4.07
C MET A 69 11.10 0.72 -3.36
N GLN A 70 10.84 0.82 -2.06
CA GLN A 70 10.43 -0.35 -1.27
C GLN A 70 9.14 -0.99 -1.80
N ASN A 71 9.11 -2.32 -1.83
CA ASN A 71 7.98 -3.12 -2.34
C ASN A 71 6.64 -2.72 -1.72
N VAL A 72 6.63 -2.45 -0.42
CA VAL A 72 5.43 -2.05 0.32
C VAL A 72 4.93 -0.68 -0.13
N GLY A 73 5.83 0.28 -0.30
CA GLY A 73 5.50 1.62 -0.80
C GLY A 73 4.89 1.55 -2.20
N ALA A 74 5.51 0.78 -3.12
CA ALA A 74 4.98 0.58 -4.45
C ALA A 74 3.58 -0.06 -4.44
N ALA A 75 3.36 -1.08 -3.61
CA ALA A 75 2.06 -1.74 -3.48
C ALA A 75 1.00 -0.82 -2.85
N ALA A 76 1.34 -0.11 -1.78
CA ALA A 76 0.44 0.83 -1.11
C ALA A 76 -0.04 1.93 -2.06
N LEU A 77 0.84 2.44 -2.88
CA LEU A 77 0.58 3.47 -3.89
C LEU A 77 -0.39 3.00 -4.99
N PHE A 78 -0.30 1.72 -5.38
CA PHE A 78 -1.16 1.17 -6.41
C PHE A 78 -2.48 0.59 -5.88
N LEU A 79 -2.61 0.37 -4.58
CA LEU A 79 -3.83 -0.14 -3.98
C LEU A 79 -5.06 0.77 -4.27
N PRO A 80 -4.99 2.11 -4.10
CA PRO A 80 -6.05 3.02 -4.52
C PRO A 80 -6.33 2.99 -6.03
N VAL A 81 -5.28 2.80 -6.84
CA VAL A 81 -5.42 2.74 -8.29
C VAL A 81 -6.23 1.53 -8.72
N ILE A 82 -5.89 0.33 -8.21
CA ILE A 82 -6.65 -0.89 -8.54
C ILE A 82 -8.06 -0.87 -7.95
N SER A 83 -8.28 -0.21 -6.81
CA SER A 83 -9.62 0.02 -6.25
C SER A 83 -10.48 0.86 -7.22
N ARG A 84 -9.94 1.97 -7.73
CA ARG A 84 -10.62 2.80 -8.77
C ARG A 84 -10.87 2.02 -10.06
N ILE A 85 -9.92 1.18 -10.48
CA ILE A 85 -10.10 0.32 -11.66
C ILE A 85 -11.25 -0.66 -11.41
N SER A 86 -11.24 -1.35 -10.28
CA SER A 86 -12.28 -2.29 -9.88
C SER A 86 -13.66 -1.64 -9.85
N ALA A 87 -13.77 -0.42 -9.30
CA ALA A 87 -15.01 0.33 -9.25
C ALA A 87 -15.54 0.77 -10.64
N ARG A 88 -14.64 0.96 -11.63
CA ARG A 88 -15.01 1.39 -13.00
C ARG A 88 -15.21 0.25 -13.99
N THR A 89 -14.68 -0.93 -13.68
CA THR A 89 -14.60 -2.04 -14.62
C THR A 89 -15.22 -3.23 -13.99
N GLU A 90 -16.12 -3.74 -13.83
CA GLU A 90 -16.67 -4.97 -13.22
C GLU A 90 -15.63 -6.06 -12.83
N ILE A 91 -14.32 -5.71 -12.83
CA ILE A 91 -13.23 -6.61 -12.45
C ILE A 91 -13.07 -6.54 -10.93
N PRO A 92 -13.28 -7.65 -10.21
CA PRO A 92 -13.17 -7.63 -8.75
C PRO A 92 -11.73 -7.33 -8.31
N MET A 93 -11.57 -6.60 -7.21
CA MET A 93 -10.27 -6.22 -6.65
C MET A 93 -9.40 -7.45 -6.36
N SER A 94 -10.03 -8.59 -6.00
CA SER A 94 -9.35 -9.88 -5.79
C SER A 94 -8.64 -10.42 -7.04
N ARG A 95 -8.95 -9.94 -8.24
CA ARG A 95 -8.24 -10.30 -9.48
C ARG A 95 -7.10 -9.35 -9.83
N LEU A 96 -7.04 -8.18 -9.22
CA LEU A 96 -6.03 -7.15 -9.50
C LEU A 96 -4.95 -7.07 -8.42
N ALA A 97 -5.33 -7.24 -7.14
CA ALA A 97 -4.44 -6.97 -6.03
C ALA A 97 -3.29 -7.99 -5.89
N MET A 98 -3.55 -9.29 -6.08
CA MET A 98 -2.48 -10.29 -5.96
C MET A 98 -1.46 -10.22 -7.10
N PRO A 99 -1.84 -10.07 -8.39
CA PRO A 99 -0.90 -9.80 -9.47
C PRO A 99 -0.04 -8.55 -9.22
N MET A 100 -0.66 -7.47 -8.77
CA MET A 100 0.01 -6.22 -8.40
C MET A 100 1.01 -6.45 -7.26
N GLY A 101 0.56 -7.05 -6.15
CA GLY A 101 1.39 -7.28 -4.97
C GLY A 101 2.58 -8.21 -5.25
N PHE A 102 2.35 -9.31 -5.95
CA PHE A 102 3.43 -10.24 -6.31
C PHE A 102 4.45 -9.59 -7.25
N CYS A 103 3.99 -8.81 -8.24
CA CYS A 103 4.91 -8.08 -9.11
C CYS A 103 5.63 -6.92 -8.40
N ALA A 104 5.06 -6.35 -7.34
CA ALA A 104 5.79 -5.43 -6.47
C ALA A 104 6.98 -6.12 -5.77
N ILE A 105 6.77 -7.34 -5.24
CA ILE A 105 7.86 -8.13 -4.62
C ILE A 105 8.91 -8.53 -5.65
N LEU A 106 8.48 -9.02 -6.82
CA LEU A 106 9.39 -9.41 -7.90
C LEU A 106 10.16 -8.20 -8.45
N GLY A 107 9.52 -7.03 -8.54
CA GLY A 107 10.14 -5.78 -8.96
C GLY A 107 11.33 -5.36 -8.10
N GLY A 108 11.27 -5.65 -6.79
CA GLY A 108 12.38 -5.43 -5.88
C GLY A 108 13.65 -6.20 -6.21
N THR A 109 13.61 -7.21 -7.08
CA THR A 109 14.78 -7.97 -7.55
C THR A 109 15.41 -7.41 -8.83
N ILE A 110 14.84 -6.36 -9.43
CA ILE A 110 15.36 -5.78 -10.70
C ILE A 110 16.66 -4.99 -10.45
N THR A 111 16.78 -4.33 -9.32
CA THR A 111 18.00 -3.55 -8.99
C THR A 111 18.50 -3.88 -7.60
N MET A 112 19.77 -3.56 -7.35
CA MET A 112 20.37 -3.77 -6.02
C MET A 112 19.77 -2.89 -4.91
N VAL A 113 18.95 -1.89 -5.24
CA VAL A 113 18.29 -0.99 -4.27
C VAL A 113 16.78 -1.26 -4.11
N GLY A 114 16.20 -2.13 -4.93
CA GLY A 114 14.79 -2.44 -4.92
C GLY A 114 14.34 -3.23 -3.68
N SER A 115 15.23 -4.00 -3.05
CA SER A 115 14.92 -4.76 -1.84
C SER A 115 16.04 -4.69 -0.81
N SER A 116 15.67 -4.70 0.47
CA SER A 116 16.63 -4.66 1.58
C SER A 116 17.64 -5.80 1.56
N PRO A 117 17.30 -7.07 1.25
CA PRO A 117 18.26 -8.16 1.09
C PRO A 117 19.37 -7.87 0.09
N LEU A 118 19.05 -7.29 -1.07
CA LEU A 118 20.05 -6.99 -2.11
C LEU A 118 20.95 -5.82 -1.72
N ILE A 119 20.40 -4.78 -1.06
CA ILE A 119 21.21 -3.69 -0.52
C ILE A 119 22.22 -4.23 0.48
N LEU A 120 21.78 -5.10 1.38
CA LEU A 120 22.58 -5.68 2.44
C LEU A 120 23.64 -6.65 1.91
N LEU A 121 23.40 -7.32 0.79
CA LEU A 121 24.31 -8.30 0.20
C LEU A 121 25.72 -7.74 0.03
N ASN A 122 25.85 -6.56 -0.58
CA ASN A 122 27.18 -5.95 -0.81
C ASN A 122 27.93 -5.67 0.49
N ASP A 123 27.24 -5.22 1.55
CA ASP A 123 27.89 -5.02 2.85
C ASP A 123 28.36 -6.35 3.46
N LEU A 124 27.57 -7.42 3.32
CA LEU A 124 27.97 -8.76 3.78
C LEU A 124 29.13 -9.33 2.99
N LEU A 125 29.20 -9.10 1.67
CA LEU A 125 30.35 -9.49 0.84
C LEU A 125 31.64 -8.75 1.25
N ILE A 126 31.53 -7.41 1.43
CA ILE A 126 32.68 -6.60 1.87
C ILE A 126 33.15 -7.04 3.26
N SER A 127 32.21 -7.33 4.15
CA SER A 127 32.53 -7.83 5.48
C SER A 127 33.22 -9.19 5.43
N ALA A 128 32.71 -10.12 4.63
CA ALA A 128 33.35 -11.44 4.44
C ALA A 128 34.77 -11.34 3.86
N ASN A 129 35.03 -10.40 2.97
CA ASN A 129 36.36 -10.15 2.38
C ASN A 129 37.41 -9.79 3.43
N SER A 130 37.03 -9.24 4.59
CA SER A 130 37.97 -8.92 5.67
C SER A 130 38.63 -10.17 6.29
N THR A 131 37.98 -11.33 6.16
CA THR A 131 38.44 -12.61 6.71
C THR A 131 38.97 -13.56 5.64
N LEU A 132 38.78 -13.24 4.34
CA LEU A 132 39.18 -14.09 3.22
C LEU A 132 40.55 -13.72 2.65
N PRO A 133 41.33 -14.71 2.14
CA PRO A 133 42.52 -14.47 1.36
C PRO A 133 42.26 -13.62 0.13
N ALA A 134 43.27 -12.90 -0.36
CA ALA A 134 43.14 -11.96 -1.47
C ALA A 134 42.65 -12.60 -2.79
N ASP A 135 42.93 -13.88 -3.00
CA ASP A 135 42.50 -14.68 -4.16
C ASP A 135 41.03 -15.13 -4.09
N GLN A 136 40.40 -15.05 -2.93
CA GLN A 136 38.99 -15.42 -2.69
C GLN A 136 38.10 -14.20 -2.42
N GLN A 137 38.61 -12.99 -2.53
CA GLN A 137 37.85 -11.78 -2.31
C GLN A 137 36.79 -11.56 -3.42
N MET A 138 35.58 -11.26 -3.00
CA MET A 138 34.43 -11.04 -3.86
C MET A 138 34.29 -9.57 -4.26
N GLN A 139 33.90 -9.32 -5.49
CA GLN A 139 33.55 -7.98 -5.97
C GLN A 139 32.09 -7.65 -5.59
N PRO A 140 31.80 -6.41 -5.12
CA PRO A 140 30.44 -5.96 -4.90
C PRO A 140 29.66 -5.90 -6.22
N PHE A 141 28.37 -6.20 -6.17
CA PHE A 141 27.49 -6.10 -7.33
C PHE A 141 27.12 -4.65 -7.63
N GLY A 142 27.19 -4.25 -8.89
CA GLY A 142 26.68 -2.96 -9.37
C GLY A 142 25.17 -2.88 -9.35
N LEU A 143 24.62 -1.65 -9.43
CA LEU A 143 23.17 -1.38 -9.32
C LEU A 143 22.30 -2.27 -10.20
N PHE A 144 22.71 -2.52 -11.44
CA PHE A 144 21.96 -3.27 -12.45
C PHE A 144 22.50 -4.70 -12.68
N SER A 145 23.42 -5.20 -11.89
CA SER A 145 23.96 -6.55 -12.05
C SER A 145 22.87 -7.61 -12.00
N VAL A 146 21.86 -7.46 -11.14
CA VAL A 146 20.74 -8.40 -10.97
C VAL A 146 19.60 -8.18 -11.96
N THR A 147 19.63 -7.10 -12.75
CA THR A 147 18.50 -6.70 -13.64
C THR A 147 18.06 -7.80 -14.61
N PRO A 148 18.95 -8.57 -15.27
CA PRO A 148 18.51 -9.63 -16.16
C PRO A 148 17.66 -10.68 -15.43
N VAL A 149 18.07 -11.12 -14.24
CA VAL A 149 17.33 -12.08 -13.42
C VAL A 149 16.00 -11.48 -12.94
N GLY A 150 16.01 -10.24 -12.45
CA GLY A 150 14.82 -9.53 -11.98
C GLY A 150 13.78 -9.32 -13.08
N LEU A 151 14.21 -8.96 -14.30
CA LEU A 151 13.30 -8.84 -15.44
C LEU A 151 12.69 -10.18 -15.84
N MET A 152 13.45 -11.28 -15.81
CA MET A 152 12.92 -12.62 -16.03
C MET A 152 11.86 -12.97 -14.99
N LEU A 153 12.11 -12.67 -13.72
CA LEU A 153 11.18 -12.94 -12.62
C LEU A 153 9.89 -12.12 -12.77
N VAL A 154 9.98 -10.82 -13.01
CA VAL A 154 8.80 -9.95 -13.23
C VAL A 154 8.01 -10.39 -14.45
N SER A 155 8.69 -10.68 -15.57
CA SER A 155 8.03 -11.18 -16.78
C SER A 155 7.30 -12.49 -16.51
N THR A 156 7.92 -13.40 -15.75
CA THR A 156 7.29 -14.66 -15.35
C THR A 156 6.06 -14.40 -14.48
N GLY A 157 6.12 -13.48 -13.52
CA GLY A 157 4.98 -13.11 -12.69
C GLY A 157 3.82 -12.54 -13.50
N VAL A 158 4.11 -11.63 -14.43
CA VAL A 158 3.09 -11.06 -15.33
C VAL A 158 2.46 -12.15 -16.21
N LEU A 159 3.29 -12.99 -16.85
CA LEU A 159 2.80 -14.09 -17.69
C LEU A 159 2.00 -15.12 -16.89
N TYR A 160 2.44 -15.45 -15.69
CA TYR A 160 1.73 -16.36 -14.80
C TYR A 160 0.29 -15.90 -14.54
N PHE A 161 0.10 -14.64 -14.16
CA PHE A 161 -1.24 -14.12 -13.89
C PHE A 161 -2.06 -13.88 -15.17
N MET A 162 -1.42 -13.55 -16.30
CA MET A 162 -2.11 -13.46 -17.58
C MET A 162 -2.69 -14.81 -18.05
N LEU A 163 -1.91 -15.88 -17.90
CA LEU A 163 -2.28 -17.20 -18.42
C LEU A 163 -3.15 -17.99 -17.45
N LEU A 164 -2.80 -17.98 -16.16
CA LEU A 164 -3.41 -18.83 -15.14
C LEU A 164 -4.31 -18.05 -14.16
N GLY A 165 -4.26 -16.70 -14.15
CA GLY A 165 -4.95 -15.87 -13.19
C GLY A 165 -6.45 -16.15 -13.10
N ARG A 166 -7.13 -16.36 -14.22
CA ARG A 166 -8.58 -16.66 -14.24
C ARG A 166 -8.99 -17.96 -13.54
N TRP A 167 -8.06 -18.92 -13.39
CA TRP A 167 -8.33 -20.19 -12.73
C TRP A 167 -7.86 -20.24 -11.27
N ILE A 168 -6.90 -19.41 -10.94
CA ILE A 168 -6.20 -19.46 -9.65
C ILE A 168 -6.69 -18.36 -8.72
N LEU A 169 -6.93 -17.15 -9.24
CA LEU A 169 -7.40 -16.03 -8.44
C LEU A 169 -8.87 -16.21 -8.04
N PRO A 170 -9.21 -15.94 -6.77
CA PRO A 170 -10.58 -16.02 -6.31
C PRO A 170 -11.44 -14.93 -6.99
N ASP A 171 -12.63 -15.32 -7.44
CA ASP A 171 -13.64 -14.40 -7.97
C ASP A 171 -14.59 -14.00 -6.83
N GLN A 172 -14.24 -12.94 -6.12
CA GLN A 172 -15.04 -12.44 -4.99
C GLN A 172 -15.85 -11.22 -5.42
N ARG A 173 -16.77 -11.41 -6.39
CA ARG A 173 -17.71 -10.36 -6.78
C ARG A 173 -18.59 -10.00 -5.58
N GLY A 174 -18.53 -8.73 -5.16
CA GLY A 174 -19.32 -8.19 -4.05
C GLY A 174 -18.71 -8.33 -2.65
N ARG A 175 -17.47 -8.85 -2.50
CA ARG A 175 -16.78 -8.93 -1.19
C ARG A 175 -15.53 -8.06 -1.05
N GLY A 176 -15.00 -7.45 -2.09
CA GLY A 176 -13.64 -6.93 -2.08
C GLY A 176 -13.42 -5.45 -2.39
N ALA A 177 -14.28 -4.76 -3.11
CA ALA A 177 -13.93 -3.42 -3.59
C ALA A 177 -14.23 -2.28 -2.60
N ASP A 178 -15.26 -2.45 -1.75
CA ASP A 178 -15.63 -1.42 -0.76
C ASP A 178 -15.23 -1.79 0.67
N ALA A 179 -14.47 -2.85 0.87
CA ALA A 179 -14.54 -3.62 2.10
C ALA A 179 -13.33 -3.53 3.05
N GLY A 180 -12.23 -2.95 2.67
CA GLY A 180 -11.06 -2.94 3.57
C GLY A 180 -11.08 -1.78 4.55
N ALA A 181 -10.87 -0.57 4.09
CA ALA A 181 -10.88 0.64 4.94
C ALA A 181 -12.31 1.12 5.19
N ALA A 182 -13.19 1.07 4.16
CA ALA A 182 -14.61 1.42 4.32
C ALA A 182 -15.32 0.43 5.26
N ARG A 183 -15.03 -0.88 5.20
CA ARG A 183 -15.59 -1.86 6.15
C ARG A 183 -15.02 -1.73 7.55
N SER A 184 -13.74 -1.43 7.71
CA SER A 184 -13.17 -1.15 9.04
C SER A 184 -13.89 0.03 9.68
N MET A 185 -14.09 1.12 8.93
CA MET A 185 -14.81 2.29 9.40
C MET A 185 -16.32 2.03 9.50
N GLN A 186 -16.93 1.39 8.51
CA GLN A 186 -18.35 1.04 8.51
C GLN A 186 -18.65 0.01 9.62
N THR A 187 -17.79 -1.00 9.83
CA THR A 187 -17.91 -1.94 10.94
C THR A 187 -17.71 -1.24 12.28
N PHE A 188 -16.81 -0.27 12.38
CA PHE A 188 -16.61 0.53 13.58
C PHE A 188 -17.84 1.41 13.86
N VAL A 189 -18.35 2.13 12.87
CA VAL A 189 -19.53 2.97 12.99
C VAL A 189 -20.78 2.11 13.31
N GLU A 190 -20.89 0.93 12.69
CA GLU A 190 -21.96 -0.03 12.99
C GLU A 190 -21.85 -0.60 14.41
N SER A 191 -20.64 -1.03 14.83
CA SER A 191 -20.42 -1.64 16.14
C SER A 191 -20.49 -0.63 17.28
N THR A 192 -20.06 0.62 17.05
CA THR A 192 -19.97 1.67 18.08
C THR A 192 -21.23 2.51 18.18
N TYR A 193 -21.86 2.83 17.04
CA TYR A 193 -23.01 3.74 16.97
C TYR A 193 -24.28 3.07 16.46
N GLY A 194 -24.25 1.78 16.10
CA GLY A 194 -25.41 1.06 15.59
C GLY A 194 -25.91 1.51 14.21
N LEU A 195 -25.11 2.30 13.47
CA LEU A 195 -25.51 2.90 12.20
C LEU A 195 -25.18 1.95 11.05
N ARG A 196 -26.19 1.29 10.50
CA ARG A 196 -26.10 0.47 9.28
C ARG A 196 -26.62 1.29 8.10
N ALA A 197 -25.75 1.71 7.21
CA ALA A 197 -26.14 2.38 5.98
C ALA A 197 -25.10 2.10 4.88
N ASP A 198 -25.60 1.80 3.69
CA ASP A 198 -24.79 1.62 2.49
C ASP A 198 -24.93 2.83 1.57
N LEU A 199 -23.91 3.09 0.76
CA LEU A 199 -23.89 4.16 -0.22
C LEU A 199 -24.30 3.64 -1.60
N PHE A 200 -25.33 4.26 -2.18
CA PHE A 200 -25.88 3.89 -3.48
C PHE A 200 -25.84 5.07 -4.45
N GLU A 201 -25.66 4.78 -5.73
CA GLU A 201 -25.91 5.75 -6.80
C GLU A 201 -27.27 5.47 -7.43
N VAL A 202 -28.14 6.48 -7.42
CA VAL A 202 -29.52 6.40 -7.93
C VAL A 202 -29.69 7.36 -9.08
N ARG A 203 -30.29 6.88 -10.17
CA ARG A 203 -30.63 7.67 -11.35
C ARG A 203 -32.06 8.17 -11.26
N VAL A 204 -32.22 9.47 -11.41
CA VAL A 204 -33.52 10.15 -11.50
C VAL A 204 -33.83 10.36 -12.99
N PRO A 205 -34.85 9.66 -13.56
CA PRO A 205 -35.19 9.80 -14.97
C PRO A 205 -35.93 11.11 -15.28
N GLU A 206 -35.96 11.50 -16.56
CA GLU A 206 -36.80 12.58 -17.04
C GLU A 206 -38.26 12.22 -16.82
N GLY A 207 -39.02 13.07 -16.12
CA GLY A 207 -40.42 12.81 -15.77
C GLY A 207 -40.65 12.26 -14.34
N SER A 208 -39.62 12.10 -13.53
CA SER A 208 -39.80 11.76 -12.11
C SER A 208 -40.55 12.87 -11.36
N ILE A 209 -41.43 12.46 -10.47
CA ILE A 209 -42.17 13.39 -9.58
C ILE A 209 -41.28 14.04 -8.50
N LEU A 210 -40.04 13.61 -8.37
CA LEU A 210 -39.04 14.24 -7.49
C LEU A 210 -38.45 15.54 -8.08
N ILE A 211 -38.68 15.81 -9.36
CA ILE A 211 -38.18 17.04 -10.01
C ILE A 211 -38.83 18.27 -9.38
N GLY A 212 -37.97 19.22 -8.99
CA GLY A 212 -38.39 20.45 -8.34
C GLY A 212 -38.64 20.34 -6.82
N GLN A 213 -38.48 19.15 -6.24
CA GLN A 213 -38.50 19.00 -4.78
C GLN A 213 -37.10 19.33 -4.22
N SER A 214 -37.08 19.81 -2.96
CA SER A 214 -35.82 20.10 -2.28
C SER A 214 -35.21 18.80 -1.74
N LEU A 215 -33.86 18.76 -1.65
CA LEU A 215 -33.20 17.61 -1.04
C LEU A 215 -33.55 17.43 0.43
N ALA A 216 -33.86 18.53 1.15
CA ALA A 216 -34.27 18.47 2.55
C ALA A 216 -35.60 17.72 2.69
N ASP A 217 -36.61 18.07 1.88
CA ASP A 217 -37.92 17.44 1.95
C ASP A 217 -37.83 15.93 1.68
N ILE A 218 -37.01 15.55 0.71
CA ILE A 218 -36.82 14.14 0.34
C ILE A 218 -36.06 13.37 1.43
N MET A 219 -34.98 13.94 1.96
CA MET A 219 -34.20 13.30 3.04
C MET A 219 -35.08 13.04 4.26
N VAL A 220 -35.94 13.99 4.59
CA VAL A 220 -36.87 13.90 5.73
C VAL A 220 -37.97 12.89 5.49
N ALA A 221 -38.61 12.95 4.32
CA ALA A 221 -39.76 12.11 4.01
C ALA A 221 -39.41 10.62 3.92
N HIS A 222 -38.17 10.29 3.52
CA HIS A 222 -37.75 8.92 3.23
C HIS A 222 -36.66 8.40 4.14
N HIS A 223 -36.24 9.13 5.17
CA HIS A 223 -35.21 8.73 6.12
C HIS A 223 -33.87 8.30 5.46
N ILE A 224 -33.53 8.96 4.35
CA ILE A 224 -32.30 8.76 3.57
C ILE A 224 -31.40 9.99 3.67
N TYR A 225 -30.12 9.83 3.35
CA TYR A 225 -29.19 10.94 3.38
C TYR A 225 -28.52 11.14 2.01
N ILE A 226 -28.72 12.29 1.37
CA ILE A 226 -28.16 12.60 0.05
C ILE A 226 -26.81 13.29 0.24
N LEU A 227 -25.72 12.57 -0.14
CA LEU A 227 -24.34 13.02 -0.03
C LEU A 227 -23.82 13.74 -1.27
N GLY A 228 -24.42 13.47 -2.45
CA GLY A 228 -23.98 14.08 -3.70
C GLY A 228 -25.08 14.14 -4.74
N THR A 229 -24.99 15.15 -5.62
CA THR A 229 -25.86 15.31 -6.79
C THR A 229 -25.03 15.51 -8.04
N SER A 230 -25.51 15.02 -9.18
CA SER A 230 -24.88 15.26 -10.48
C SER A 230 -25.95 15.54 -11.53
N TYR A 231 -25.86 16.69 -12.18
CA TYR A 231 -26.75 17.10 -13.27
C TYR A 231 -25.93 17.62 -14.45
N LYS A 232 -26.19 17.11 -15.66
CA LYS A 232 -25.48 17.49 -16.91
C LYS A 232 -23.95 17.51 -16.78
N GLY A 233 -23.39 16.59 -15.98
CA GLY A 233 -21.94 16.49 -15.76
C GLY A 233 -21.37 17.40 -14.66
N HIS A 234 -22.18 18.30 -14.09
CA HIS A 234 -21.79 19.06 -12.90
C HIS A 234 -22.09 18.24 -11.65
N LYS A 235 -21.04 17.92 -10.89
CA LYS A 235 -21.12 17.21 -9.61
C LYS A 235 -21.03 18.16 -8.45
N VAL A 236 -21.86 17.97 -7.43
CA VAL A 236 -21.79 18.67 -6.16
C VAL A 236 -21.77 17.63 -5.04
N ILE A 237 -20.68 17.60 -4.28
CA ILE A 237 -20.57 16.80 -3.05
C ILE A 237 -20.98 17.66 -1.87
N ALA A 238 -21.75 17.08 -0.93
CA ALA A 238 -22.40 17.78 0.17
C ALA A 238 -23.31 18.95 -0.32
N PRO A 239 -24.31 18.68 -1.21
CA PRO A 239 -25.17 19.70 -1.75
C PRO A 239 -25.97 20.40 -0.65
N MET A 240 -26.45 21.60 -0.92
CA MET A 240 -27.30 22.34 0.02
C MET A 240 -28.64 21.62 0.21
N ALA A 241 -29.20 21.76 1.40
CA ALA A 241 -30.48 21.13 1.74
C ALA A 241 -31.68 21.65 0.89
N ASP A 242 -31.62 22.91 0.47
CA ASP A 242 -32.56 23.60 -0.38
C ASP A 242 -32.32 23.38 -1.90
N THR A 243 -31.28 22.61 -2.27
CA THR A 243 -31.03 22.28 -3.68
C THR A 243 -32.23 21.52 -4.25
N LEU A 244 -32.73 21.97 -5.39
CA LEU A 244 -33.83 21.31 -6.08
C LEU A 244 -33.29 20.19 -6.98
N ILE A 245 -34.03 19.08 -7.04
CA ILE A 245 -33.69 17.99 -7.97
C ILE A 245 -34.04 18.43 -9.39
N GLU A 246 -33.08 18.32 -10.27
CA GLU A 246 -33.22 18.47 -11.72
C GLU A 246 -33.13 17.09 -12.40
N ALA A 247 -33.57 16.93 -13.62
CA ALA A 247 -33.49 15.67 -14.35
C ALA A 247 -32.97 15.86 -15.79
N PRO A 248 -32.21 14.87 -16.33
CA PRO A 248 -31.78 13.62 -15.69
C PRO A 248 -30.64 13.86 -14.68
N ALA A 249 -30.81 13.41 -13.46
CA ALA A 249 -29.80 13.56 -12.41
C ALA A 249 -29.34 12.20 -11.88
N ARG A 250 -28.20 12.23 -11.18
CA ARG A 250 -27.75 11.12 -10.35
C ARG A 250 -27.55 11.61 -8.92
N LEU A 251 -27.96 10.79 -7.98
CA LEU A 251 -27.86 11.07 -6.56
C LEU A 251 -26.96 10.02 -5.91
N ALA A 252 -26.06 10.45 -5.03
CA ALA A 252 -25.34 9.58 -4.12
C ALA A 252 -26.11 9.56 -2.79
N ILE A 253 -26.69 8.43 -2.44
CA ILE A 253 -27.61 8.29 -1.30
C ILE A 253 -27.04 7.29 -0.31
N LEU A 254 -26.97 7.68 0.96
CA LEU A 254 -26.66 6.82 2.09
C LEU A 254 -27.96 6.40 2.76
N GLY A 255 -28.18 5.10 2.95
CA GLY A 255 -29.38 4.58 3.59
C GLY A 255 -29.40 3.07 3.70
N LEU A 256 -30.44 2.55 4.35
CA LEU A 256 -30.70 1.11 4.38
C LEU A 256 -31.19 0.64 3.00
N ARG A 257 -30.64 -0.46 2.52
CA ARG A 257 -30.98 -1.00 1.20
C ARG A 257 -32.48 -1.23 1.03
N ARG A 258 -33.13 -1.79 2.04
CA ARG A 258 -34.58 -2.03 2.03
C ARG A 258 -35.37 -0.74 1.87
N VAL A 259 -35.04 0.28 2.64
CA VAL A 259 -35.74 1.59 2.57
C VAL A 259 -35.55 2.21 1.19
N LEU A 260 -34.32 2.10 0.67
CA LEU A 260 -33.99 2.66 -0.63
C LEU A 260 -34.69 1.93 -1.80
N GLU A 261 -34.74 0.59 -1.77
CA GLU A 261 -35.40 -0.21 -2.82
C GLU A 261 -36.93 -0.10 -2.74
N ASP A 262 -37.52 -0.41 -1.57
CA ASP A 262 -38.97 -0.58 -1.42
C ASP A 262 -39.73 0.73 -1.20
N GLU A 263 -39.16 1.69 -0.45
CA GLU A 263 -39.85 2.90 -0.02
C GLU A 263 -39.48 4.15 -0.83
N PHE A 264 -38.32 4.12 -1.53
CA PHE A 264 -37.88 5.27 -2.30
C PHE A 264 -37.75 4.99 -3.81
N ALA A 265 -37.00 3.98 -4.23
CA ALA A 265 -36.71 3.79 -5.65
C ALA A 265 -37.94 3.28 -6.42
N GLU A 266 -38.61 2.24 -5.92
CA GLU A 266 -39.80 1.65 -6.59
C GLU A 266 -40.95 2.63 -6.74
N PRO A 267 -41.41 3.37 -5.69
CA PRO A 267 -42.54 4.32 -5.80
C PRO A 267 -42.29 5.49 -6.75
N TYR A 268 -41.03 5.92 -6.89
CA TYR A 268 -40.65 7.06 -7.72
C TYR A 268 -40.02 6.68 -9.08
N GLY A 269 -40.01 5.39 -9.41
CA GLY A 269 -39.49 4.87 -10.68
C GLY A 269 -38.01 5.17 -10.88
N LEU A 270 -37.23 5.13 -9.82
CA LEU A 270 -35.78 5.41 -9.84
C LEU A 270 -35.01 4.15 -10.13
N GLU A 271 -33.84 4.29 -10.74
CA GLU A 271 -32.93 3.19 -11.05
C GLU A 271 -31.75 3.20 -10.08
N ILE A 272 -31.65 2.19 -9.22
CA ILE A 272 -30.47 1.98 -8.36
C ILE A 272 -29.39 1.32 -9.22
N LEU A 273 -28.25 1.97 -9.32
CA LEU A 273 -27.12 1.44 -10.08
C LEU A 273 -26.36 0.38 -9.27
N PRO A 274 -25.81 -0.66 -9.94
CA PRO A 274 -25.10 -1.76 -9.26
C PRO A 274 -23.79 -1.34 -8.59
N ALA A 275 -23.26 -0.18 -8.98
CA ALA A 275 -22.03 0.40 -8.41
C ALA A 275 -22.05 1.93 -8.55
N LEU A 276 -21.21 2.60 -7.76
CA LEU A 276 -20.96 4.04 -7.91
C LEU A 276 -20.27 4.30 -9.25
N GLY A 277 -20.94 5.02 -10.14
CA GLY A 277 -20.41 5.38 -11.45
C GLY A 277 -19.79 6.78 -11.46
N VAL A 278 -20.64 7.80 -11.46
CA VAL A 278 -20.21 9.22 -11.53
C VAL A 278 -19.51 9.65 -10.23
N PHE A 279 -19.94 9.10 -9.11
CA PHE A 279 -19.41 9.46 -7.79
C PHE A 279 -18.30 8.56 -7.27
N ALA A 280 -17.86 7.55 -8.05
CA ALA A 280 -16.85 6.57 -7.61
C ALA A 280 -15.54 7.19 -7.14
N ASP A 281 -15.09 8.25 -7.80
CA ASP A 281 -13.84 8.93 -7.43
C ASP A 281 -14.01 9.77 -6.15
N ASP A 282 -15.14 10.48 -6.00
CA ASP A 282 -15.39 11.41 -4.90
C ASP A 282 -15.62 10.67 -3.56
N PHE A 283 -16.19 9.47 -3.61
CA PHE A 283 -16.44 8.61 -2.45
C PHE A 283 -15.42 7.46 -2.31
N ALA A 284 -14.34 7.49 -3.09
CA ALA A 284 -13.23 6.58 -2.84
C ALA A 284 -12.66 6.82 -1.43
N ALA A 285 -12.33 5.75 -0.71
CA ALA A 285 -11.81 5.83 0.66
C ALA A 285 -10.53 6.69 0.78
N THR A 286 -9.83 6.93 -0.33
CA THR A 286 -8.69 7.82 -0.42
C THR A 286 -9.05 9.31 -0.49
N GLU A 287 -10.27 9.64 -0.88
CA GLU A 287 -10.72 11.03 -1.11
C GLU A 287 -11.68 11.51 -0.02
N SER A 288 -12.50 10.61 0.49
CA SER A 288 -13.50 10.92 1.51
C SER A 288 -13.82 9.70 2.39
N GLY A 289 -14.43 9.95 3.54
CA GLY A 289 -14.87 8.89 4.43
C GLY A 289 -15.62 9.43 5.64
N VAL A 290 -15.86 8.54 6.59
CA VAL A 290 -16.51 8.89 7.85
C VAL A 290 -15.46 9.25 8.89
N ALA A 291 -15.68 10.36 9.60
CA ALA A 291 -14.82 10.84 10.66
C ALA A 291 -15.62 11.22 11.90
N GLU A 292 -14.97 11.21 13.04
CA GLU A 292 -15.50 11.66 14.32
C GLU A 292 -14.96 13.04 14.66
N VAL A 293 -15.87 13.94 14.97
CA VAL A 293 -15.57 15.32 15.32
C VAL A 293 -16.29 15.67 16.62
N VAL A 294 -15.54 16.02 17.65
CA VAL A 294 -16.06 16.38 18.98
C VAL A 294 -16.12 17.89 19.14
N ILE A 295 -17.16 18.37 19.80
CA ILE A 295 -17.32 19.78 20.15
C ILE A 295 -16.67 20.04 21.52
N PRO A 296 -15.54 20.78 21.56
CA PRO A 296 -14.89 21.09 22.83
C PRO A 296 -15.68 22.10 23.68
N PRO A 297 -15.48 22.13 25.01
CA PRO A 297 -16.22 23.02 25.90
C PRO A 297 -16.10 24.53 25.62
N GLY A 298 -15.02 24.94 24.95
CA GLY A 298 -14.77 26.34 24.60
C GLY A 298 -15.27 26.74 23.21
N SER A 299 -15.99 25.86 22.50
CA SER A 299 -16.43 26.10 21.13
C SER A 299 -17.51 27.17 21.03
N THR A 300 -17.41 28.03 20.05
CA THR A 300 -18.41 29.07 19.76
C THR A 300 -19.65 28.52 19.05
N VAL A 301 -19.62 27.28 18.58
CA VAL A 301 -20.77 26.61 17.92
C VAL A 301 -21.77 26.03 18.93
N ILE A 302 -21.48 26.04 20.22
CA ILE A 302 -22.37 25.55 21.27
C ILE A 302 -23.66 26.38 21.29
N GLY A 303 -24.80 25.72 21.31
CA GLY A 303 -26.13 26.32 21.31
C GLY A 303 -26.67 26.62 19.92
N GLN A 304 -25.88 26.51 18.86
CA GLN A 304 -26.30 26.67 17.47
C GLN A 304 -26.63 25.32 16.84
N THR A 305 -27.40 25.33 15.76
CA THR A 305 -27.75 24.11 15.03
C THR A 305 -26.84 23.91 13.81
N PRO A 306 -26.66 22.66 13.32
CA PRO A 306 -25.92 22.39 12.09
C PRO A 306 -26.40 23.17 10.86
N ILE A 307 -27.70 23.47 10.77
CA ILE A 307 -28.29 24.26 9.69
C ILE A 307 -27.91 25.73 9.82
N GLU A 308 -27.99 26.32 11.01
CA GLU A 308 -27.59 27.72 11.25
C GLU A 308 -26.09 27.93 10.95
N LEU A 309 -25.25 26.97 11.34
CA LEU A 309 -23.81 26.98 11.08
C LEU A 309 -23.44 26.67 9.62
N ARG A 310 -24.40 26.18 8.83
CA ARG A 310 -24.18 25.76 7.44
C ARG A 310 -22.97 24.82 7.30
N LEU A 311 -22.81 23.85 8.20
CA LEU A 311 -21.63 22.99 8.31
C LEU A 311 -21.28 22.24 7.02
N ARG A 312 -22.28 21.90 6.21
CA ARG A 312 -22.08 21.31 4.88
C ARG A 312 -21.34 22.25 3.92
N GLN A 313 -21.61 23.55 3.97
CA GLN A 313 -21.04 24.54 3.06
C GLN A 313 -19.69 25.04 3.56
N THR A 314 -19.65 25.43 4.85
CA THR A 314 -18.49 26.10 5.46
C THR A 314 -17.33 25.12 5.69
N HIS A 315 -17.65 23.90 6.15
CA HIS A 315 -16.67 22.91 6.55
C HIS A 315 -16.74 21.61 5.71
N GLY A 316 -17.77 21.44 4.87
CA GLY A 316 -17.98 20.22 4.10
C GLY A 316 -18.37 19.02 4.94
N LEU A 317 -18.85 19.24 6.15
CA LEU A 317 -19.25 18.20 7.08
C LEU A 317 -20.70 17.77 6.80
N SER A 318 -20.87 16.56 6.31
CA SER A 318 -22.19 15.91 6.20
C SER A 318 -22.43 15.08 7.46
N ILE A 319 -23.19 15.61 8.41
CA ILE A 319 -23.43 14.95 9.70
C ILE A 319 -24.35 13.76 9.46
N LEU A 320 -23.90 12.56 9.84
CA LEU A 320 -24.66 11.31 9.76
C LEU A 320 -25.37 11.01 11.08
N ALA A 321 -24.68 11.32 12.20
CA ALA A 321 -25.22 11.18 13.55
C ALA A 321 -24.57 12.15 14.52
N ILE A 322 -25.25 12.42 15.62
CA ILE A 322 -24.73 13.12 16.80
C ILE A 322 -24.88 12.17 17.99
N HIS A 323 -23.78 11.85 18.61
CA HIS A 323 -23.73 11.03 19.82
C HIS A 323 -23.54 11.92 21.04
N ARG A 324 -24.49 11.87 22.00
CA ARG A 324 -24.53 12.67 23.22
C ARG A 324 -24.73 11.77 24.42
N GLY A 325 -23.71 11.57 25.22
CA GLY A 325 -23.76 10.63 26.35
C GLY A 325 -23.97 9.19 25.88
N GLU A 326 -25.13 8.60 26.13
CA GLU A 326 -25.50 7.25 25.70
C GLU A 326 -26.51 7.27 24.52
N GLU A 327 -26.93 8.45 24.08
CA GLU A 327 -27.95 8.60 23.04
C GLU A 327 -27.31 8.93 21.70
N THR A 328 -27.72 8.20 20.65
CA THR A 328 -27.33 8.47 19.26
C THR A 328 -28.52 8.98 18.46
N MET A 329 -28.42 10.19 17.95
CA MET A 329 -29.39 10.83 17.08
C MET A 329 -28.92 10.72 15.63
N SER A 330 -29.75 10.22 14.71
CA SER A 330 -29.42 10.04 13.30
C SER A 330 -30.60 10.38 12.39
N HIS A 331 -30.29 10.84 11.17
CA HIS A 331 -31.29 10.99 10.10
C HIS A 331 -31.75 9.64 9.54
N VAL A 332 -30.88 8.64 9.60
CA VAL A 332 -31.17 7.31 9.06
C VAL A 332 -31.83 6.48 10.16
N GLU A 333 -33.00 5.92 9.87
CA GLU A 333 -33.65 4.97 10.76
C GLU A 333 -32.77 3.72 10.92
N THR A 334 -32.62 3.24 12.15
CA THR A 334 -31.88 2.01 12.48
C THR A 334 -32.76 1.10 13.32
N GLU A 335 -32.41 -0.20 13.41
CA GLU A 335 -33.18 -1.18 14.20
C GLU A 335 -33.43 -0.74 15.66
N ASN A 336 -32.60 0.17 16.19
CA ASN A 336 -32.62 0.58 17.59
C ASN A 336 -32.93 2.09 17.80
N HIS A 337 -33.02 2.90 16.74
CA HIS A 337 -33.18 4.36 16.86
C HIS A 337 -34.15 4.92 15.84
N VAL A 338 -35.07 5.77 16.31
CA VAL A 338 -36.01 6.52 15.47
C VAL A 338 -35.24 7.66 14.80
N ALA A 339 -35.48 7.89 13.52
CA ALA A 339 -34.89 8.99 12.78
C ALA A 339 -35.18 10.34 13.43
N THR A 340 -34.16 11.17 13.62
CA THR A 340 -34.26 12.50 14.22
C THR A 340 -33.72 13.55 13.25
N HIS A 341 -34.36 14.74 13.23
CA HIS A 341 -33.88 15.88 12.44
C HIS A 341 -32.57 16.46 13.03
N ILE A 342 -31.43 15.80 12.83
CA ILE A 342 -30.16 16.25 13.40
C ILE A 342 -29.71 17.63 12.92
N GLY A 343 -30.23 18.13 11.81
CA GLY A 343 -29.98 19.49 11.33
C GLY A 343 -30.47 20.58 12.25
N GLU A 344 -31.51 20.31 13.07
CA GLU A 344 -32.15 21.24 14.01
C GLU A 344 -31.75 21.00 15.47
N VAL A 345 -30.89 20.00 15.72
CA VAL A 345 -30.41 19.71 17.07
C VAL A 345 -29.39 20.77 17.49
N SER A 346 -29.67 21.45 18.61
CA SER A 346 -28.71 22.39 19.20
C SER A 346 -27.47 21.66 19.71
N LEU A 347 -26.30 22.03 19.21
CA LEU A 347 -25.00 21.41 19.53
C LEU A 347 -24.57 21.75 20.96
N GLN A 348 -24.03 20.76 21.67
CA GLN A 348 -23.55 20.89 23.04
C GLN A 348 -22.09 20.51 23.16
N ALA A 349 -21.45 20.98 24.23
CA ALA A 349 -20.09 20.55 24.57
C ALA A 349 -20.06 19.04 24.85
N GLY A 350 -19.11 18.34 24.24
CA GLY A 350 -18.97 16.88 24.36
C GLY A 350 -19.76 16.10 23.33
N ASP A 351 -20.57 16.74 22.48
CA ASP A 351 -21.21 16.05 21.35
C ASP A 351 -20.16 15.50 20.42
N THR A 352 -20.29 14.23 20.04
CA THR A 352 -19.49 13.58 19.02
C THR A 352 -20.31 13.50 17.73
N MET A 353 -19.93 14.27 16.74
CA MET A 353 -20.55 14.23 15.41
C MET A 353 -19.85 13.16 14.57
N VAL A 354 -20.60 12.18 14.10
CA VAL A 354 -20.18 11.24 13.07
C VAL A 354 -20.49 11.88 11.72
N VAL A 355 -19.45 12.20 10.95
CA VAL A 355 -19.58 12.99 9.73
C VAL A 355 -18.99 12.27 8.52
N HIS A 356 -19.64 12.38 7.37
CA HIS A 356 -18.99 12.10 6.09
C HIS A 356 -18.32 13.38 5.60
N VAL A 357 -17.03 13.29 5.21
CA VAL A 357 -16.23 14.45 4.83
C VAL A 357 -15.14 14.06 3.82
N GLN A 358 -14.80 14.98 2.93
CA GLN A 358 -13.58 14.88 2.13
C GLN A 358 -12.35 15.11 3.01
N TRP A 359 -11.32 14.28 2.89
CA TRP A 359 -10.12 14.32 3.75
C TRP A 359 -9.42 15.68 3.71
N GLU A 360 -9.36 16.32 2.53
CA GLU A 360 -8.82 17.68 2.39
C GLU A 360 -9.57 18.71 3.25
N ARG A 361 -10.90 18.57 3.35
CA ARG A 361 -11.72 19.46 4.18
C ARG A 361 -11.58 19.16 5.67
N LEU A 362 -11.44 17.87 6.03
CA LEU A 362 -11.21 17.47 7.41
C LEU A 362 -9.91 18.05 7.98
N MET A 363 -8.86 18.19 7.15
CA MET A 363 -7.62 18.85 7.55
C MET A 363 -7.85 20.32 7.94
N ARG A 364 -8.75 21.01 7.25
CA ARG A 364 -9.12 22.42 7.60
C ARG A 364 -9.91 22.47 8.91
N VAL A 365 -10.82 21.50 9.12
CA VAL A 365 -11.58 21.37 10.37
C VAL A 365 -10.66 21.10 11.56
N LYS A 366 -9.60 20.30 11.36
CA LYS A 366 -8.58 20.02 12.40
C LYS A 366 -7.84 21.28 12.86
N ALA A 367 -7.71 22.28 11.99
CA ALA A 367 -7.10 23.58 12.32
C ALA A 367 -8.07 24.55 13.02
N ASP A 368 -9.37 24.26 13.03
CA ASP A 368 -10.39 25.09 13.66
C ASP A 368 -10.53 24.74 15.15
N GLN A 369 -10.39 25.72 16.02
CA GLN A 369 -10.48 25.55 17.48
C GLN A 369 -11.90 25.15 17.97
N ASN A 370 -12.91 25.27 17.10
CA ASN A 370 -14.29 24.92 17.44
C ASN A 370 -14.54 23.41 17.37
N PHE A 371 -13.62 22.66 16.76
CA PHE A 371 -13.79 21.24 16.53
C PHE A 371 -12.54 20.46 16.91
N VAL A 372 -12.70 19.28 17.47
CA VAL A 372 -11.64 18.33 17.76
C VAL A 372 -11.86 17.08 16.89
N VAL A 373 -11.00 16.86 15.93
CA VAL A 373 -11.04 15.66 15.08
C VAL A 373 -10.42 14.50 15.86
N VAL A 374 -11.21 13.47 16.15
CA VAL A 374 -10.79 12.27 16.91
C VAL A 374 -10.20 11.22 15.98
N THR A 375 -10.74 11.10 14.76
CA THR A 375 -10.22 10.16 13.76
C THR A 375 -8.78 10.49 13.41
N SER A 376 -7.85 9.59 13.78
CA SER A 376 -6.40 9.75 13.53
C SER A 376 -5.97 9.13 12.20
N ASP A 377 -6.62 8.04 11.79
CA ASP A 377 -6.24 7.22 10.63
C ASP A 377 -7.05 7.60 9.39
N PHE A 378 -6.68 8.69 8.75
CA PHE A 378 -7.21 9.09 7.44
C PHE A 378 -6.06 9.51 6.50
N PRO A 379 -6.22 9.39 5.16
CA PRO A 379 -5.20 9.80 4.22
C PRO A 379 -4.87 11.28 4.36
N GLN A 380 -3.67 11.59 4.89
CA GLN A 380 -3.22 12.97 5.17
C GLN A 380 -2.25 13.50 4.10
N ASP A 381 -2.32 13.01 2.87
CA ASP A 381 -1.31 13.32 1.86
C ASP A 381 -1.50 14.70 1.23
N GLU A 382 -0.74 15.68 1.75
CA GLU A 382 -0.49 16.92 1.00
C GLU A 382 0.39 16.63 -0.22
N LEU A 383 -0.24 16.43 -1.37
CA LEU A 383 0.48 16.30 -2.62
C LEU A 383 1.10 17.66 -3.01
N ARG A 384 2.38 17.64 -3.44
CA ARG A 384 3.15 18.81 -3.91
C ARG A 384 3.48 18.73 -5.39
N PRO A 385 2.48 18.78 -6.30
CA PRO A 385 2.71 18.57 -7.73
C PRO A 385 3.63 19.63 -8.36
N HIS A 386 3.74 20.80 -7.75
CA HIS A 386 4.69 21.85 -8.17
C HIS A 386 6.16 21.48 -7.90
N LYS A 387 6.43 20.47 -7.09
CA LYS A 387 7.77 19.98 -6.75
C LYS A 387 8.25 18.78 -7.58
N VAL A 388 7.42 18.25 -8.49
CA VAL A 388 7.75 17.08 -9.33
C VAL A 388 9.11 17.24 -10.03
N ASN A 389 9.40 18.40 -10.60
CA ASN A 389 10.65 18.61 -11.33
C ASN A 389 11.88 18.53 -10.41
N TRP A 390 11.76 19.02 -9.18
CA TRP A 390 12.83 18.91 -8.18
C TRP A 390 13.03 17.46 -7.74
N ALA A 391 11.96 16.72 -7.47
CA ALA A 391 12.03 15.31 -7.10
C ALA A 391 12.68 14.47 -8.20
N LEU A 392 12.24 14.65 -9.45
CA LEU A 392 12.85 13.98 -10.61
C LEU A 392 14.31 14.38 -10.81
N GLY A 393 14.63 15.67 -10.64
CA GLY A 393 15.99 16.18 -10.74
C GLY A 393 16.93 15.49 -9.76
N PHE A 394 16.55 15.42 -8.48
CA PHE A 394 17.35 14.71 -7.46
C PHE A 394 17.38 13.21 -7.64
N PHE A 395 16.29 12.60 -8.09
CA PHE A 395 16.27 11.17 -8.42
C PHE A 395 17.24 10.83 -9.56
N PHE A 396 17.18 11.57 -10.68
CA PHE A 396 18.11 11.36 -11.79
C PHE A 396 19.54 11.77 -11.46
N MET A 397 19.75 12.79 -10.64
CA MET A 397 21.08 13.12 -10.10
C MET A 397 21.63 11.93 -9.29
N THR A 398 20.86 11.36 -8.39
CA THR A 398 21.26 10.17 -7.62
C THR A 398 21.64 9.01 -8.55
N LEU A 399 20.78 8.74 -9.53
CA LEU A 399 21.04 7.68 -10.51
C LEU A 399 22.32 7.97 -11.31
N GLY A 400 22.53 9.21 -11.72
CA GLY A 400 23.75 9.65 -12.40
C GLY A 400 25.00 9.48 -11.53
N LEU A 401 24.94 9.84 -10.25
CA LEU A 401 26.06 9.64 -9.31
C LEU A 401 26.39 8.15 -9.17
N ILE A 402 25.37 7.27 -9.06
CA ILE A 402 25.59 5.82 -8.95
C ILE A 402 26.21 5.22 -10.23
N LEU A 403 25.80 5.72 -11.41
CA LEU A 403 26.21 5.13 -12.70
C LEU A 403 27.52 5.68 -13.25
N PHE A 404 27.85 6.93 -12.96
CA PHE A 404 28.97 7.64 -13.61
C PHE A 404 30.08 8.03 -12.63
N THR A 405 29.96 7.67 -11.34
CA THR A 405 31.00 7.96 -10.34
C THR A 405 31.27 6.73 -9.48
N ASP A 406 32.47 6.68 -8.88
CA ASP A 406 32.88 5.62 -7.94
C ASP A 406 32.44 5.91 -6.49
N LEU A 407 31.42 6.74 -6.31
CA LEU A 407 30.88 7.04 -4.98
C LEU A 407 30.20 5.81 -4.39
N LEU A 408 30.35 5.65 -3.08
CA LEU A 408 29.60 4.63 -2.35
C LEU A 408 28.09 4.81 -2.58
N LEU A 409 27.38 3.70 -2.81
CA LEU A 409 25.93 3.70 -3.03
C LEU A 409 25.17 4.52 -1.97
N SER A 410 25.56 4.35 -0.69
CA SER A 410 24.98 5.06 0.44
C SER A 410 25.14 6.59 0.33
N LEU A 411 26.29 7.08 -0.11
CA LEU A 411 26.54 8.53 -0.27
C LEU A 411 25.75 9.12 -1.43
N ALA A 412 25.68 8.42 -2.57
CA ALA A 412 24.92 8.85 -3.72
C ALA A 412 23.40 8.94 -3.40
N LEU A 413 22.86 7.92 -2.73
CA LEU A 413 21.46 7.90 -2.29
C LEU A 413 21.18 8.98 -1.23
N LEU A 414 22.08 9.15 -0.25
CA LEU A 414 21.93 10.16 0.78
C LEU A 414 21.95 11.58 0.19
N ALA A 415 22.80 11.86 -0.80
CA ALA A 415 22.82 13.13 -1.50
C ALA A 415 21.46 13.46 -2.16
N GLY A 416 20.83 12.46 -2.78
CA GLY A 416 19.48 12.59 -3.33
C GLY A 416 18.42 12.85 -2.27
N ALA A 417 18.42 12.09 -1.18
CA ALA A 417 17.49 12.25 -0.07
C ALA A 417 17.61 13.65 0.57
N VAL A 418 18.83 14.08 0.87
CA VAL A 418 19.11 15.43 1.41
C VAL A 418 18.68 16.52 0.43
N GLY A 419 18.93 16.33 -0.87
CA GLY A 419 18.47 17.25 -1.90
C GLY A 419 16.94 17.43 -1.92
N MET A 420 16.19 16.34 -1.77
CA MET A 420 14.72 16.39 -1.68
C MET A 420 14.23 17.11 -0.42
N ILE A 421 14.91 16.94 0.71
CA ILE A 421 14.59 17.65 1.96
C ILE A 421 14.91 19.15 1.80
N LEU A 422 16.09 19.51 1.35
CA LEU A 422 16.52 20.91 1.19
C LEU A 422 15.64 21.68 0.18
N SER A 423 15.20 21.02 -0.88
CA SER A 423 14.28 21.60 -1.87
C SER A 423 12.81 21.62 -1.40
N ARG A 424 12.53 21.12 -0.19
CA ARG A 424 11.18 21.01 0.36
C ARG A 424 10.23 20.17 -0.52
N VAL A 425 10.73 19.17 -1.20
CA VAL A 425 9.91 18.11 -1.82
C VAL A 425 9.25 17.33 -0.72
N ILE A 426 10.02 17.01 0.30
CA ILE A 426 9.57 16.36 1.54
C ILE A 426 10.10 17.18 2.73
N SER A 427 9.30 17.36 3.79
CA SER A 427 9.75 18.02 5.02
C SER A 427 10.63 17.07 5.85
N VAL A 428 11.30 17.60 6.88
CA VAL A 428 12.13 16.78 7.79
C VAL A 428 11.26 15.77 8.53
N ASP A 429 10.10 16.21 9.03
CA ASP A 429 9.17 15.35 9.77
C ASP A 429 8.62 14.23 8.87
N GLU A 430 8.18 14.58 7.65
CA GLU A 430 7.74 13.58 6.67
C GLU A 430 8.85 12.62 6.26
N ALA A 431 10.09 13.09 6.16
CA ALA A 431 11.24 12.23 5.87
C ALA A 431 11.51 11.27 7.03
N TYR A 432 11.35 11.72 8.26
CA TYR A 432 11.46 10.91 9.47
C TYR A 432 10.36 9.83 9.52
N ASP A 433 9.12 10.21 9.22
CA ASP A 433 7.96 9.31 9.20
C ASP A 433 8.01 8.29 8.06
N ALA A 434 8.64 8.66 6.93
CA ALA A 434 8.85 7.75 5.80
C ALA A 434 9.82 6.60 6.11
N VAL A 435 10.68 6.75 7.11
CA VAL A 435 11.65 5.73 7.49
C VAL A 435 10.99 4.70 8.40
N SER A 436 10.98 3.43 7.96
CA SER A 436 10.60 2.30 8.82
C SER A 436 11.68 2.03 9.86
N TRP A 437 11.60 2.73 10.98
CA TRP A 437 12.59 2.62 12.08
C TRP A 437 12.67 1.21 12.64
N SER A 438 11.58 0.46 12.68
CA SER A 438 11.60 -0.96 13.07
C SER A 438 12.50 -1.79 12.15
N THR A 439 12.45 -1.54 10.84
CA THR A 439 13.33 -2.19 9.86
C THR A 439 14.78 -1.77 10.05
N VAL A 440 15.03 -0.49 10.29
CA VAL A 440 16.39 0.05 10.54
C VAL A 440 17.01 -0.58 11.79
N PHE A 441 16.28 -0.59 12.91
CA PHE A 441 16.76 -1.19 14.16
C PHE A 441 16.96 -2.70 14.04
N LEU A 442 16.03 -3.40 13.37
CA LEU A 442 16.18 -4.83 13.13
C LEU A 442 17.44 -5.14 12.35
N LEU A 443 17.68 -4.44 11.25
CA LEU A 443 18.87 -4.59 10.42
C LEU A 443 20.16 -4.30 11.18
N ALA A 444 20.20 -3.14 11.87
CA ALA A 444 21.36 -2.73 12.65
C ALA A 444 21.74 -3.75 13.72
N SER A 445 20.75 -4.41 14.30
CA SER A 445 20.94 -5.44 15.33
C SER A 445 21.32 -6.80 14.75
N LEU A 446 20.90 -7.12 13.53
CA LEU A 446 21.19 -8.42 12.89
C LEU A 446 22.57 -8.49 12.24
N ILE A 447 23.12 -7.37 11.75
CA ILE A 447 24.45 -7.34 11.12
C ILE A 447 25.53 -7.90 12.06
N PRO A 448 25.65 -7.47 13.33
CA PRO A 448 26.60 -8.05 14.27
C PRO A 448 26.41 -9.55 14.52
N LEU A 449 25.17 -10.05 14.41
CA LEU A 449 24.90 -11.49 14.52
C LEU A 449 25.48 -12.26 13.34
N GLY A 450 25.38 -11.72 12.11
CA GLY A 450 26.01 -12.29 10.92
C GLY A 450 27.53 -12.36 11.07
N HIS A 451 28.16 -11.30 11.57
CA HIS A 451 29.58 -11.28 11.88
C HIS A 451 29.96 -12.32 12.95
N ALA A 452 29.18 -12.46 14.01
CA ALA A 452 29.44 -13.44 15.06
C ALA A 452 29.38 -14.88 14.51
N VAL A 453 28.40 -15.21 13.66
CA VAL A 453 28.28 -16.53 13.01
C VAL A 453 29.51 -16.83 12.14
N GLN A 454 30.05 -15.81 11.46
CA GLN A 454 31.24 -15.94 10.63
C GLN A 454 32.51 -16.08 11.48
N ASN A 455 32.73 -15.15 12.43
CA ASN A 455 33.95 -15.09 13.24
C ASN A 455 34.11 -16.29 14.20
N THR A 456 32.99 -16.91 14.62
CA THR A 456 33.02 -18.13 15.44
C THR A 456 33.29 -19.42 14.65
N GLY A 457 33.33 -19.34 13.31
CA GLY A 457 33.44 -20.51 12.44
C GLY A 457 32.16 -21.36 12.38
N THR A 458 31.08 -20.89 12.97
CA THR A 458 29.79 -21.62 12.99
C THR A 458 29.27 -21.83 11.57
N ALA A 459 29.37 -20.82 10.69
CA ALA A 459 29.00 -20.96 9.28
C ALA A 459 29.78 -22.05 8.58
N MET A 460 31.10 -22.11 8.80
CA MET A 460 31.98 -23.12 8.21
C MET A 460 31.65 -24.53 8.72
N TRP A 461 31.43 -24.67 10.03
CA TRP A 461 31.07 -25.96 10.61
C TRP A 461 29.71 -26.47 10.05
N ILE A 462 28.69 -25.61 9.94
CA ILE A 462 27.41 -25.98 9.32
C ILE A 462 27.61 -26.36 7.84
N ALA A 463 28.44 -25.59 7.12
CA ALA A 463 28.75 -25.88 5.72
C ALA A 463 29.40 -27.26 5.55
N GLU A 464 30.38 -27.62 6.39
CA GLU A 464 31.01 -28.94 6.38
C GLU A 464 30.02 -30.08 6.65
N GLN A 465 29.11 -29.90 7.59
CA GLN A 465 28.04 -30.91 7.86
C GLN A 465 27.11 -31.08 6.66
N ILE A 466 26.73 -29.98 6.00
CA ILE A 466 25.86 -30.02 4.81
C ILE A 466 26.58 -30.71 3.66
N LEU A 467 27.88 -30.39 3.43
CA LEU A 467 28.67 -30.99 2.37
C LEU A 467 28.93 -32.49 2.63
N PHE A 468 29.14 -32.87 3.88
CA PHE A 468 29.25 -34.31 4.25
C PHE A 468 27.98 -35.10 3.93
N LEU A 469 26.79 -34.48 4.12
CA LEU A 469 25.51 -35.08 3.80
C LEU A 469 25.23 -35.12 2.28
N LEU A 470 25.78 -34.17 1.53
CA LEU A 470 25.53 -33.96 0.11
C LEU A 470 26.79 -34.27 -0.75
N ASP A 471 27.70 -35.11 -0.24
CA ASP A 471 28.93 -35.46 -0.94
C ASP A 471 28.61 -36.03 -2.34
N GLY A 472 29.36 -35.54 -3.34
CA GLY A 472 29.17 -35.92 -4.75
C GLY A 472 28.02 -35.23 -5.48
N TRP A 473 27.27 -34.34 -4.82
CA TRP A 473 26.23 -33.56 -5.50
C TRP A 473 26.83 -32.42 -6.34
N PRO A 474 26.25 -32.11 -7.52
CA PRO A 474 26.75 -31.01 -8.36
C PRO A 474 26.45 -29.65 -7.72
N LEU A 475 27.32 -28.64 -8.00
CA LEU A 475 27.26 -27.28 -7.43
C LEU A 475 25.86 -26.62 -7.56
N TRP A 476 25.20 -26.82 -8.70
CA TRP A 476 23.85 -26.25 -8.91
C TRP A 476 22.80 -26.79 -7.92
N SER A 477 22.94 -28.01 -7.45
CA SER A 477 22.01 -28.59 -6.48
C SER A 477 22.23 -28.07 -5.07
N LEU A 478 23.47 -27.77 -4.68
CA LEU A 478 23.79 -27.08 -3.44
C LEU A 478 23.22 -25.65 -3.46
N GLN A 479 23.37 -24.96 -4.58
CA GLN A 479 22.82 -23.63 -4.80
C GLN A 479 21.27 -23.66 -4.75
N ALA A 480 20.63 -24.63 -5.39
CA ALA A 480 19.18 -24.83 -5.32
C ALA A 480 18.71 -25.17 -3.89
N GLY A 481 19.46 -26.00 -3.16
CA GLY A 481 19.19 -26.28 -1.75
C GLY A 481 19.23 -25.03 -0.88
N LEU A 482 20.20 -24.15 -1.08
CA LEU A 482 20.29 -22.86 -0.42
C LEU A 482 19.13 -21.92 -0.81
N ALA A 483 18.73 -21.91 -2.07
CA ALA A 483 17.58 -21.13 -2.53
C ALA A 483 16.25 -21.58 -1.86
N ILE A 484 16.07 -22.90 -1.74
CA ILE A 484 14.92 -23.48 -1.02
C ILE A 484 14.99 -23.14 0.47
N LEU A 485 16.17 -23.29 1.09
CA LEU A 485 16.37 -22.96 2.49
C LEU A 485 16.08 -21.48 2.76
N ALA A 486 16.58 -20.58 1.92
CA ALA A 486 16.33 -19.14 2.02
C ALA A 486 14.82 -18.83 1.89
N THR A 487 14.13 -19.50 0.97
CA THR A 487 12.68 -19.39 0.81
C THR A 487 11.94 -19.85 2.07
N VAL A 488 12.32 -20.98 2.68
CA VAL A 488 11.68 -21.46 3.92
C VAL A 488 11.94 -20.50 5.08
N PHE A 489 13.17 -20.01 5.23
CA PHE A 489 13.51 -19.07 6.29
C PHE A 489 12.75 -17.75 6.16
N THR A 490 12.59 -17.22 4.96
CA THR A 490 11.83 -15.97 4.76
C THR A 490 10.34 -16.09 5.04
N LEU A 491 9.78 -17.28 5.02
CA LEU A 491 8.39 -17.51 5.43
C LEU A 491 8.19 -17.48 6.95
N VAL A 492 9.24 -17.82 7.71
CA VAL A 492 9.19 -17.89 9.18
C VAL A 492 9.71 -16.61 9.83
N MET A 493 10.74 -16.01 9.25
CA MET A 493 11.35 -14.76 9.72
C MET A 493 11.32 -13.70 8.61
N SER A 494 11.82 -12.50 8.89
CA SER A 494 11.94 -11.47 7.85
C SER A 494 12.95 -11.90 6.77
N ASN A 495 12.70 -11.47 5.51
CA ASN A 495 13.61 -11.69 4.38
C ASN A 495 15.03 -11.16 4.67
N VAL A 496 15.14 -10.07 5.42
CA VAL A 496 16.41 -9.49 5.87
C VAL A 496 17.11 -10.40 6.86
N GLY A 497 16.39 -10.90 7.88
CA GLY A 497 16.96 -11.84 8.86
C GLY A 497 17.47 -13.11 8.20
N ALA A 498 16.72 -13.65 7.26
CA ALA A 498 17.14 -14.81 6.47
C ALA A 498 18.43 -14.51 5.67
N THR A 499 18.55 -13.32 5.06
CA THR A 499 19.75 -12.92 4.32
C THR A 499 20.98 -12.84 5.22
N VAL A 500 20.88 -12.17 6.36
CA VAL A 500 22.02 -12.00 7.30
C VAL A 500 22.54 -13.35 7.80
N LEU A 501 21.66 -14.30 8.06
CA LEU A 501 22.04 -15.62 8.56
C LEU A 501 22.58 -16.54 7.45
N LEU A 502 21.97 -16.51 6.27
CA LEU A 502 22.28 -17.50 5.24
C LEU A 502 23.37 -17.05 4.26
N VAL A 503 23.63 -15.74 4.08
CA VAL A 503 24.71 -15.28 3.20
C VAL A 503 26.08 -15.73 3.69
N PRO A 504 26.49 -15.58 4.97
CA PRO A 504 27.75 -16.12 5.46
C PRO A 504 27.87 -17.65 5.28
N LEU A 505 26.75 -18.36 5.49
CA LEU A 505 26.71 -19.81 5.28
C LEU A 505 26.88 -20.16 3.80
N ALA A 506 26.23 -19.45 2.89
CA ALA A 506 26.31 -19.64 1.46
C ALA A 506 27.77 -19.41 0.93
N ILE A 507 28.43 -18.36 1.43
CA ILE A 507 29.84 -18.07 1.13
C ILE A 507 30.72 -19.24 1.58
N SER A 508 30.53 -19.72 2.80
CA SER A 508 31.33 -20.83 3.34
C SER A 508 31.11 -22.15 2.57
N ILE A 509 29.85 -22.46 2.21
CA ILE A 509 29.51 -23.63 1.39
C ILE A 509 30.17 -23.53 0.00
N ALA A 510 30.10 -22.36 -0.64
CA ALA A 510 30.66 -22.15 -1.96
C ALA A 510 32.17 -22.34 -1.97
N ILE A 511 32.90 -21.75 -1.00
CA ILE A 511 34.36 -21.89 -0.87
C ILE A 511 34.72 -23.36 -0.67
N SER A 512 34.05 -24.06 0.24
CA SER A 512 34.34 -25.47 0.54
C SER A 512 33.98 -26.41 -0.62
N ALA A 513 32.97 -26.07 -1.44
CA ALA A 513 32.57 -26.85 -2.59
C ALA A 513 33.32 -26.47 -3.89
N GLY A 514 34.16 -25.45 -3.87
CA GLY A 514 34.87 -24.94 -5.05
C GLY A 514 33.98 -24.15 -6.02
N GLY A 515 32.88 -23.58 -5.53
CA GLY A 515 31.98 -22.70 -6.28
C GLY A 515 32.34 -21.23 -6.11
N ASP A 516 31.64 -20.34 -6.87
CA ASP A 516 31.76 -18.89 -6.72
C ASP A 516 30.96 -18.40 -5.49
N PRO A 517 31.65 -17.88 -4.44
CA PRO A 517 30.97 -17.46 -3.22
C PRO A 517 30.04 -16.24 -3.41
N ALA A 518 30.36 -15.35 -4.37
CA ALA A 518 29.50 -14.20 -4.66
C ALA A 518 28.17 -14.63 -5.29
N ILE A 519 28.18 -15.61 -6.19
CA ILE A 519 26.99 -16.14 -6.84
C ILE A 519 26.10 -16.89 -5.83
N PHE A 520 26.70 -17.67 -4.94
CA PHE A 520 25.96 -18.37 -3.87
C PHE A 520 25.30 -17.38 -2.90
N ALA A 521 26.02 -16.33 -2.52
CA ALA A 521 25.49 -15.24 -1.70
C ALA A 521 24.33 -14.51 -2.40
N LEU A 522 24.48 -14.22 -3.70
CA LEU A 522 23.44 -13.60 -4.53
C LEU A 522 22.20 -14.51 -4.64
N THR A 523 22.40 -15.82 -4.79
CA THR A 523 21.29 -16.79 -4.80
C THR A 523 20.44 -16.69 -3.54
N VAL A 524 21.08 -16.63 -2.37
CA VAL A 524 20.37 -16.44 -1.10
C VAL A 524 19.64 -15.11 -1.08
N ALA A 525 20.30 -14.00 -1.41
CA ALA A 525 19.72 -12.67 -1.36
C ALA A 525 18.50 -12.50 -2.29
N ILE A 526 18.53 -13.10 -3.49
CA ILE A 526 17.37 -13.13 -4.39
C ILE A 526 16.29 -14.04 -3.81
N SER A 527 16.64 -15.24 -3.33
CA SER A 527 15.67 -16.25 -2.88
C SER A 527 14.93 -15.85 -1.60
N THR A 528 15.50 -14.97 -0.77
CA THR A 528 14.78 -14.39 0.38
C THR A 528 13.63 -13.45 -0.03
N SER A 529 13.56 -13.03 -1.28
CA SER A 529 12.38 -12.31 -1.83
C SER A 529 11.23 -13.26 -2.19
N ASN A 530 11.42 -14.58 -2.13
CA ASN A 530 10.41 -15.57 -2.45
C ASN A 530 9.44 -15.81 -1.28
N SER A 531 8.56 -14.86 -1.02
CA SER A 531 7.64 -14.87 0.13
C SER A 531 6.16 -14.86 -0.32
N PHE A 532 5.81 -15.71 -1.31
CA PHE A 532 4.47 -15.73 -1.90
C PHE A 532 3.53 -16.74 -1.25
N LEU A 533 4.06 -17.80 -0.61
CA LEU A 533 3.29 -18.95 -0.14
C LEU A 533 2.29 -18.60 0.97
N ILE A 534 2.67 -17.73 1.89
CA ILE A 534 1.84 -17.25 3.00
C ILE A 534 1.94 -15.73 3.13
N PRO A 535 0.92 -15.05 3.67
CA PRO A 535 0.88 -13.58 3.73
C PRO A 535 1.72 -12.99 4.88
N THR A 536 2.94 -13.51 5.11
CA THR A 536 3.89 -12.97 6.10
C THR A 536 4.65 -11.75 5.60
N HIS A 537 4.80 -11.61 4.28
CA HIS A 537 5.39 -10.43 3.69
C HIS A 537 4.46 -9.23 3.79
N GLN A 538 4.98 -8.04 4.12
CA GLN A 538 4.21 -6.82 4.33
C GLN A 538 3.30 -6.46 3.14
N VAL A 539 3.75 -6.66 1.90
CA VAL A 539 2.93 -6.46 0.69
C VAL A 539 1.72 -7.38 0.68
N ASN A 540 1.92 -8.68 1.00
CA ASN A 540 0.84 -9.65 1.01
C ASN A 540 -0.17 -9.35 2.12
N ALA A 541 0.30 -8.94 3.30
CA ALA A 541 -0.54 -8.49 4.40
C ALA A 541 -1.36 -7.25 4.01
N LEU A 542 -0.73 -6.29 3.31
CA LEU A 542 -1.38 -5.05 2.85
C LEU A 542 -2.55 -5.32 1.89
N ILE A 543 -2.37 -6.25 0.94
CA ILE A 543 -3.41 -6.55 -0.07
C ILE A 543 -4.46 -7.54 0.42
N MET A 544 -4.20 -8.27 1.50
CA MET A 544 -5.06 -9.35 1.99
C MET A 544 -6.45 -8.85 2.40
N GLY A 545 -6.51 -7.82 3.25
CA GLY A 545 -7.75 -7.24 3.74
C GLY A 545 -8.59 -6.60 2.63
N PRO A 546 -8.07 -5.59 1.91
CA PRO A 546 -8.81 -4.88 0.87
C PRO A 546 -9.32 -5.77 -0.27
N ALA A 547 -8.59 -6.81 -0.64
CA ALA A 547 -9.02 -7.76 -1.67
C ALA A 547 -9.83 -8.95 -1.15
N GLY A 548 -10.03 -9.06 0.17
CA GLY A 548 -10.80 -10.11 0.81
C GLY A 548 -10.15 -11.49 0.76
N TYR A 549 -8.82 -11.58 0.56
CA TYR A 549 -8.12 -12.86 0.46
C TYR A 549 -8.06 -13.60 1.79
N ARG A 550 -8.02 -14.93 1.67
CA ARG A 550 -7.72 -15.86 2.76
C ARG A 550 -6.32 -16.43 2.59
N VAL A 551 -5.75 -16.97 3.66
CA VAL A 551 -4.43 -17.62 3.60
C VAL A 551 -4.38 -18.72 2.53
N VAL A 552 -5.47 -19.47 2.35
CA VAL A 552 -5.59 -20.52 1.32
C VAL A 552 -5.40 -19.98 -0.10
N ASP A 553 -5.83 -18.74 -0.37
CA ASP A 553 -5.67 -18.10 -1.69
C ASP A 553 -4.19 -17.84 -1.98
N PHE A 554 -3.42 -17.43 -0.96
CA PHE A 554 -1.97 -17.29 -1.06
C PHE A 554 -1.28 -18.65 -1.25
N VAL A 555 -1.67 -19.67 -0.50
CA VAL A 555 -1.10 -21.02 -0.68
C VAL A 555 -1.33 -21.54 -2.09
N ARG A 556 -2.53 -21.35 -2.64
CA ARG A 556 -2.89 -21.80 -3.99
C ARG A 556 -2.13 -21.04 -5.08
N SER A 557 -2.15 -19.71 -5.02
CA SER A 557 -1.53 -18.86 -6.03
C SER A 557 -0.02 -18.73 -5.81
N GLY A 558 0.38 -18.51 -4.57
CA GLY A 558 1.76 -18.30 -4.17
C GLY A 558 2.58 -19.58 -4.20
N GLY A 559 1.98 -20.76 -4.00
CA GLY A 559 2.70 -22.05 -4.12
C GLY A 559 3.26 -22.26 -5.53
N ILE A 560 2.45 -22.01 -6.56
CA ILE A 560 2.90 -22.09 -7.95
C ILE A 560 3.93 -20.99 -8.23
N MET A 561 3.68 -19.77 -7.75
CA MET A 561 4.61 -18.64 -7.94
C MET A 561 5.96 -18.90 -7.26
N THR A 562 5.97 -19.48 -6.05
CA THR A 562 7.19 -19.87 -5.33
C THR A 562 8.03 -20.85 -6.14
N LEU A 563 7.40 -21.86 -6.74
CA LEU A 563 8.10 -22.82 -7.59
C LEU A 563 8.66 -22.17 -8.86
N LEU A 564 7.84 -21.35 -9.54
CA LEU A 564 8.27 -20.59 -10.73
C LEU A 564 9.44 -19.65 -10.38
N PHE A 565 9.37 -18.97 -9.24
CA PHE A 565 10.45 -18.10 -8.77
C PHE A 565 11.76 -18.88 -8.60
N LEU A 566 11.76 -20.02 -7.91
CA LEU A 566 12.94 -20.86 -7.71
C LEU A 566 13.54 -21.33 -9.03
N VAL A 567 12.69 -21.85 -9.93
CA VAL A 567 13.17 -22.34 -11.23
C VAL A 567 13.75 -21.20 -12.08
N VAL A 568 13.03 -20.08 -12.20
CA VAL A 568 13.45 -18.96 -13.05
C VAL A 568 14.69 -18.25 -12.46
N SER A 569 14.76 -18.08 -11.13
CA SER A 569 15.94 -17.50 -10.49
C SER A 569 17.19 -18.36 -10.70
N MET A 570 17.08 -19.70 -10.55
CA MET A 570 18.20 -20.61 -10.82
C MET A 570 18.64 -20.58 -12.28
N ILE A 571 17.69 -20.61 -13.22
CA ILE A 571 18.02 -20.47 -14.66
C ILE A 571 18.68 -19.12 -14.93
N GLY A 572 18.14 -18.03 -14.40
CA GLY A 572 18.69 -16.69 -14.58
C GLY A 572 20.10 -16.54 -13.99
N LEU A 573 20.33 -17.07 -12.79
CA LEU A 573 21.65 -17.06 -12.17
C LEU A 573 22.67 -17.87 -12.99
N THR A 574 22.31 -19.05 -13.45
CA THR A 574 23.19 -19.89 -14.28
C THR A 574 23.48 -19.29 -15.67
N LEU A 575 22.53 -18.47 -16.20
CA LEU A 575 22.67 -17.90 -17.55
C LEU A 575 23.50 -16.61 -17.58
N PHE A 576 23.43 -15.80 -16.51
CA PHE A 576 24.03 -14.46 -16.49
C PHE A 576 25.24 -14.34 -15.57
N PHE A 577 25.46 -15.31 -14.70
CA PHE A 577 26.59 -15.38 -13.77
C PHE A 577 27.31 -16.75 -13.85
#